data_2681dc91c56114ba664126ca267a6ded
#
_entry.id   2681dc91c56114ba664126ca267a6ded
#
_cell.length_a   1.000
_cell.length_b   1.000
_cell.length_c   1.000
_cell.angle_alpha   90.00
_cell.angle_beta   90.00
_cell.angle_gamma   90.00
#
_symmetry.space_group_name_H-M   'P 1'
#
loop_
_entity.id
_entity.type
_entity.pdbx_description
1 polymer ?
#
loop_
_entity_poly.entity_id
_entity_poly.type
_entity_poly.pdbx_seq_one_letter_code
_entity_poly.pdbx_strand_id
1 'polypeptide(L)'
;ANLVIRDEDGNEVFAPGFSMWTIIEECLNPPVVWEKARAVGSDGGYDVEAGFFTLPPFSEPEVFDFPEGIGPVECVHVEHEEVLLMPRWVDAEKVTFKYGLGEEMITILRTLHTLGLDGTDPVTVKGVQVSPRDVVAAVLPDPATIGPRMEGKTCAGLWVTGTGKDGMPRRTYLYHVSDNADTMRDYGAQCVVWQTAINPVVALELLANGTWSGAGVLGPEAFDAVPFLDLLAAPKPQGYGSPWGLEDR
;
A
#
# COMPACT_ATOMS: atom_id res chain seq x y z
N ALA A 1 -1.76 5.24 -8.18
CA ALA A 1 -1.42 4.60 -9.46
C ALA A 1 -2.25 5.21 -10.60
N ASN A 2 -1.70 5.20 -11.80
CA ASN A 2 -2.40 5.54 -13.04
C ASN A 2 -2.37 4.34 -14.00
N LEU A 3 -2.65 3.16 -13.50
CA LEU A 3 -2.61 1.93 -14.26
C LEU A 3 -3.85 1.77 -15.15
N VAL A 4 -3.61 1.41 -16.42
CA VAL A 4 -4.64 1.06 -17.40
C VAL A 4 -4.37 -0.36 -17.88
N ILE A 5 -5.40 -1.19 -17.95
CA ILE A 5 -5.31 -2.57 -18.43
C ILE A 5 -6.18 -2.69 -19.67
N ARG A 6 -5.64 -3.32 -20.72
CA ARG A 6 -6.34 -3.48 -22.00
C ARG A 6 -6.63 -4.94 -22.29
N ASP A 7 -7.76 -5.21 -22.97
CA ASP A 7 -8.06 -6.51 -23.53
C ASP A 7 -7.25 -6.79 -24.82
N GLU A 8 -7.50 -7.93 -25.46
CA GLU A 8 -6.82 -8.32 -26.72
C GLU A 8 -7.18 -7.40 -27.89
N ASP A 9 -8.32 -6.73 -27.84
CA ASP A 9 -8.80 -5.78 -28.84
C ASP A 9 -8.31 -4.35 -28.57
N GLY A 10 -7.56 -4.12 -27.45
CA GLY A 10 -7.02 -2.82 -27.06
C GLY A 10 -7.99 -1.93 -26.27
N ASN A 11 -9.18 -2.43 -25.92
CA ASN A 11 -10.11 -1.67 -25.09
C ASN A 11 -9.67 -1.70 -23.61
N GLU A 12 -9.89 -0.59 -22.91
CA GLU A 12 -9.71 -0.53 -21.48
C GLU A 12 -10.69 -1.43 -20.75
N VAL A 13 -10.19 -2.27 -19.84
CA VAL A 13 -10.99 -3.22 -19.08
C VAL A 13 -10.65 -3.14 -17.60
N PHE A 14 -11.65 -3.41 -16.78
CA PHE A 14 -11.42 -3.56 -15.35
C PHE A 14 -10.66 -4.85 -15.06
N ALA A 15 -9.52 -4.72 -14.40
CA ALA A 15 -8.81 -5.84 -13.81
C ALA A 15 -8.05 -5.38 -12.55
N PRO A 16 -8.05 -6.17 -11.48
CA PRO A 16 -7.30 -5.83 -10.27
C PRO A 16 -5.79 -5.97 -10.51
N GLY A 17 -5.01 -5.01 -10.04
CA GLY A 17 -3.54 -5.05 -10.14
C GLY A 17 -2.88 -6.13 -9.27
N PHE A 18 -3.60 -6.65 -8.27
CA PHE A 18 -3.20 -7.76 -7.41
C PHE A 18 -4.44 -8.56 -6.97
N SER A 19 -4.31 -9.46 -6.00
CA SER A 19 -5.40 -10.35 -5.59
C SER A 19 -6.68 -9.59 -5.24
N MET A 20 -7.77 -9.83 -5.97
CA MET A 20 -9.07 -9.24 -5.65
C MET A 20 -9.59 -9.69 -4.28
N TRP A 21 -9.22 -10.89 -3.85
CA TRP A 21 -9.54 -11.40 -2.51
C TRP A 21 -8.95 -10.48 -1.43
N THR A 22 -7.67 -10.11 -1.59
CA THR A 22 -6.94 -9.20 -0.69
C THR A 22 -7.48 -7.77 -0.78
N ILE A 23 -7.77 -7.27 -2.00
CA ILE A 23 -8.37 -5.94 -2.19
C ILE A 23 -9.69 -5.81 -1.44
N ILE A 24 -10.56 -6.83 -1.52
CA ILE A 24 -11.84 -6.85 -0.79
C ILE A 24 -11.58 -6.79 0.73
N GLU A 25 -10.63 -7.58 1.24
CA GLU A 25 -10.28 -7.61 2.66
C GLU A 25 -9.84 -6.23 3.15
N GLU A 26 -8.79 -5.70 2.55
CA GLU A 26 -8.17 -4.43 2.98
C GLU A 26 -9.11 -3.23 2.80
N CYS A 27 -9.82 -3.17 1.66
CA CYS A 27 -10.59 -1.97 1.33
C CYS A 27 -11.97 -1.90 2.00
N LEU A 28 -12.58 -3.03 2.36
CA LEU A 28 -13.90 -3.06 2.99
C LEU A 28 -13.84 -3.17 4.52
N ASN A 29 -12.70 -3.54 5.09
CA ASN A 29 -12.50 -3.45 6.53
C ASN A 29 -12.47 -1.98 6.97
N PRO A 30 -12.97 -1.69 8.20
CA PRO A 30 -12.86 -0.35 8.76
C PRO A 30 -11.40 0.05 8.94
N PRO A 31 -10.90 1.08 8.21
CA PRO A 31 -9.51 1.50 8.31
C PRO A 31 -9.17 2.01 9.71
N VAL A 32 -8.01 1.59 10.19
CA VAL A 32 -7.47 2.03 11.46
C VAL A 32 -6.73 3.36 11.27
N VAL A 33 -6.91 4.24 12.25
CA VAL A 33 -6.16 5.50 12.39
C VAL A 33 -5.58 5.55 13.79
N TRP A 34 -4.40 6.10 13.92
CA TRP A 34 -3.78 6.37 15.22
C TRP A 34 -3.58 7.87 15.44
N GLU A 35 -3.89 8.34 16.66
CA GLU A 35 -3.67 9.73 17.12
C GLU A 35 -3.08 9.75 18.54
N LYS A 36 -1.93 10.40 18.68
CA LYS A 36 -1.22 10.53 19.96
C LYS A 36 -2.06 11.19 21.07
N ALA A 37 -2.86 12.18 20.72
CA ALA A 37 -3.74 12.87 21.67
C ALA A 37 -4.76 11.92 22.33
N ARG A 38 -5.12 10.82 21.67
CA ARG A 38 -5.99 9.77 22.20
C ARG A 38 -5.24 8.71 23.00
N ALA A 39 -3.93 8.58 22.75
CA ALA A 39 -3.08 7.63 23.46
C ALA A 39 -2.58 8.12 24.81
N VAL A 40 -2.64 9.45 25.08
CA VAL A 40 -2.19 10.04 26.35
C VAL A 40 -3.26 9.82 27.44
N GLY A 41 -2.91 9.04 28.46
CA GLY A 41 -3.74 8.84 29.64
C GLY A 41 -3.85 10.06 30.55
N SER A 42 -4.78 10.02 31.52
CA SER A 42 -5.01 11.08 32.49
C SER A 42 -3.82 11.33 33.45
N ASP A 43 -2.91 10.38 33.54
CA ASP A 43 -1.64 10.45 34.30
C ASP A 43 -0.47 10.97 33.47
N GLY A 44 -0.70 11.31 32.20
CA GLY A 44 0.34 11.72 31.26
C GLY A 44 1.16 10.55 30.69
N GLY A 45 0.81 9.31 31.02
CA GLY A 45 1.41 8.12 30.44
C GLY A 45 0.97 7.94 28.99
N TYR A 46 1.83 7.33 28.18
CA TYR A 46 1.58 7.05 26.77
C TYR A 46 1.21 5.59 26.55
N ASP A 47 0.00 5.35 26.05
CA ASP A 47 -0.50 4.02 25.71
C ASP A 47 -0.81 3.95 24.20
N VAL A 48 0.04 3.26 23.44
CA VAL A 48 -0.09 3.11 21.98
C VAL A 48 -1.43 2.46 21.61
N GLU A 49 -1.88 1.48 22.38
CA GLU A 49 -3.13 0.76 22.10
C GLU A 49 -4.35 1.68 22.26
N ALA A 50 -4.33 2.63 23.20
CA ALA A 50 -5.42 3.57 23.42
C ALA A 50 -5.57 4.62 22.32
N GLY A 51 -4.53 4.85 21.52
CA GLY A 51 -4.53 5.83 20.42
C GLY A 51 -5.21 5.37 19.13
N PHE A 52 -5.56 4.10 19.02
CA PHE A 52 -6.18 3.54 17.82
C PHE A 52 -7.70 3.69 17.81
N PHE A 53 -8.22 4.00 16.62
CA PHE A 53 -9.67 4.00 16.35
C PHE A 53 -9.91 3.71 14.87
N THR A 54 -11.16 3.38 14.51
CA THR A 54 -11.54 3.07 13.14
C THR A 54 -12.38 4.18 12.53
N LEU A 55 -12.29 4.29 11.20
CA LEU A 55 -13.14 5.13 10.36
C LEU A 55 -14.00 4.27 9.43
N PRO A 56 -15.06 4.83 8.82
CA PRO A 56 -15.75 4.14 7.73
C PRO A 56 -14.80 3.92 6.54
N PRO A 57 -14.89 2.78 5.83
CA PRO A 57 -14.16 2.57 4.58
C PRO A 57 -14.40 3.69 3.57
N PHE A 58 -13.35 4.05 2.83
CA PHE A 58 -13.36 5.11 1.80
C PHE A 58 -13.71 6.52 2.33
N SER A 59 -13.52 6.76 3.62
CA SER A 59 -13.78 8.07 4.25
C SER A 59 -12.66 9.08 3.97
N GLU A 60 -12.97 10.35 4.22
CA GLU A 60 -12.06 11.49 4.15
C GLU A 60 -11.25 11.54 2.83
N PRO A 61 -11.94 11.59 1.66
CA PRO A 61 -11.26 11.67 0.38
C PRO A 61 -10.42 12.94 0.30
N GLU A 62 -9.22 12.80 -0.27
CA GLU A 62 -8.35 13.93 -0.58
C GLU A 62 -7.63 13.69 -1.90
N VAL A 63 -7.37 14.76 -2.65
CA VAL A 63 -6.58 14.67 -3.88
C VAL A 63 -5.11 14.85 -3.53
N PHE A 64 -4.29 13.85 -3.85
CA PHE A 64 -2.84 13.90 -3.72
C PHE A 64 -2.19 13.97 -5.10
N ASP A 65 -1.26 14.90 -5.28
CA ASP A 65 -0.51 15.05 -6.54
C ASP A 65 0.74 14.17 -6.49
N PHE A 66 0.69 13.03 -7.20
CA PHE A 66 1.76 12.06 -7.25
C PHE A 66 2.84 12.47 -8.26
N PRO A 67 4.12 12.17 -7.96
CA PRO A 67 5.25 12.54 -8.81
C PRO A 67 5.33 11.73 -10.10
N GLU A 68 6.34 12.04 -10.91
CA GLU A 68 6.76 11.32 -12.12
C GLU A 68 5.66 11.12 -13.17
N GLY A 69 4.77 12.11 -13.29
CA GLY A 69 3.72 12.13 -14.30
C GLY A 69 2.49 11.29 -13.98
N ILE A 70 2.38 10.74 -12.75
CA ILE A 70 1.15 10.11 -12.28
C ILE A 70 0.06 11.16 -12.08
N GLY A 71 0.41 12.33 -11.49
CA GLY A 71 -0.47 13.45 -11.30
C GLY A 71 -1.49 13.30 -10.16
N PRO A 72 -2.55 14.12 -10.15
CA PRO A 72 -3.52 14.15 -9.07
C PRO A 72 -4.40 12.90 -9.06
N VAL A 73 -4.50 12.25 -7.90
CA VAL A 73 -5.34 11.07 -7.67
C VAL A 73 -6.10 11.28 -6.36
N GLU A 74 -7.41 11.03 -6.36
CA GLU A 74 -8.20 10.98 -5.15
C GLU A 74 -7.83 9.75 -4.33
N CYS A 75 -7.43 9.97 -3.07
CA CYS A 75 -7.05 8.95 -2.11
C CYS A 75 -8.07 8.91 -0.97
N VAL A 76 -8.40 7.71 -0.52
CA VAL A 76 -9.36 7.45 0.55
C VAL A 76 -8.72 6.57 1.62
N HIS A 77 -9.25 6.61 2.84
CA HIS A 77 -8.80 5.72 3.90
C HIS A 77 -9.09 4.26 3.57
N VAL A 78 -8.07 3.44 3.74
CA VAL A 78 -8.08 1.98 3.61
C VAL A 78 -7.33 1.39 4.80
N GLU A 79 -7.69 0.21 5.25
CA GLU A 79 -6.95 -0.49 6.31
C GLU A 79 -5.57 -0.90 5.81
N HIS A 80 -4.54 -0.68 6.66
CA HIS A 80 -3.19 -1.16 6.37
C HIS A 80 -2.35 -1.25 7.66
N GLU A 81 -1.48 -2.25 7.73
CA GLU A 81 -0.73 -2.59 8.93
C GLU A 81 0.29 -1.55 9.37
N GLU A 82 0.81 -0.70 8.48
CA GLU A 82 1.78 0.35 8.86
C GLU A 82 1.21 1.31 9.90
N VAL A 83 -0.11 1.54 9.90
CA VAL A 83 -0.75 2.38 10.90
C VAL A 83 -0.62 1.79 12.30
N LEU A 84 -0.61 0.45 12.42
CA LEU A 84 -0.45 -0.27 13.69
C LEU A 84 1.00 -0.31 14.15
N LEU A 85 1.96 -0.26 13.24
CA LEU A 85 3.38 -0.47 13.52
C LEU A 85 4.14 0.83 13.76
N MET A 86 3.93 1.86 12.93
CA MET A 86 4.67 3.13 12.99
C MET A 86 4.65 3.80 14.37
N PRO A 87 3.52 3.90 15.10
CA PRO A 87 3.48 4.59 16.39
C PRO A 87 4.35 3.93 17.47
N ARG A 88 4.74 2.67 17.28
CA ARG A 88 5.61 1.93 18.21
C ARG A 88 7.07 2.36 18.12
N TRP A 89 7.47 2.94 16.99
CA TRP A 89 8.86 3.26 16.67
C TRP A 89 9.09 4.72 16.33
N VAL A 90 8.03 5.42 15.92
CA VAL A 90 8.10 6.81 15.47
C VAL A 90 7.19 7.68 16.36
N ASP A 91 7.75 8.77 16.89
CA ASP A 91 6.98 9.74 17.65
C ASP A 91 6.20 10.66 16.70
N ALA A 92 5.06 10.16 16.21
CA ALA A 92 4.15 10.88 15.33
C ALA A 92 2.92 11.39 16.11
N GLU A 93 2.29 12.47 15.67
CA GLU A 93 1.04 12.97 16.25
C GLU A 93 -0.18 12.23 15.68
N LYS A 94 -0.11 11.82 14.42
CA LYS A 94 -1.16 11.08 13.71
C LYS A 94 -0.53 10.19 12.65
N VAL A 95 -1.07 8.97 12.49
CA VAL A 95 -0.70 8.04 11.43
C VAL A 95 -1.96 7.56 10.73
N THR A 96 -1.96 7.63 9.41
CA THR A 96 -3.07 7.19 8.55
C THR A 96 -2.52 6.51 7.31
N PHE A 97 -3.30 5.63 6.70
CA PHE A 97 -3.02 5.10 5.38
C PHE A 97 -4.14 5.48 4.41
N LYS A 98 -3.76 5.92 3.21
CA LYS A 98 -4.71 6.26 2.14
C LYS A 98 -4.29 5.64 0.82
N TYR A 99 -5.27 5.18 0.06
CA TYR A 99 -5.06 4.51 -1.22
C TYR A 99 -5.81 5.22 -2.35
N GLY A 100 -5.15 5.42 -3.47
CA GLY A 100 -5.75 5.95 -4.71
C GLY A 100 -6.39 4.81 -5.51
N LEU A 101 -7.64 4.49 -5.20
CA LEU A 101 -8.38 3.39 -5.83
C LEU A 101 -9.07 3.77 -7.13
N GLY A 102 -9.48 5.04 -7.24
CA GLY A 102 -10.37 5.51 -8.31
C GLY A 102 -11.86 5.19 -8.06
N GLU A 103 -12.73 6.00 -8.65
CA GLU A 103 -14.19 5.91 -8.46
C GLU A 103 -14.78 4.57 -8.90
N GLU A 104 -14.28 4.01 -10.00
CA GLU A 104 -14.75 2.72 -10.54
C GLU A 104 -14.51 1.58 -9.53
N MET A 105 -13.29 1.45 -9.01
CA MET A 105 -12.96 0.42 -8.02
C MET A 105 -13.79 0.58 -6.74
N ILE A 106 -13.94 1.79 -6.22
CA ILE A 106 -14.77 2.08 -5.04
C ILE A 106 -16.22 1.67 -5.28
N THR A 107 -16.76 1.97 -6.45
CA THR A 107 -18.14 1.62 -6.83
C THR A 107 -18.32 0.11 -6.90
N ILE A 108 -17.36 -0.62 -7.49
CA ILE A 108 -17.37 -2.08 -7.55
C ILE A 108 -17.34 -2.69 -6.15
N LEU A 109 -16.41 -2.25 -5.29
CA LEU A 109 -16.28 -2.76 -3.92
C LEU A 109 -17.56 -2.53 -3.10
N ARG A 110 -18.15 -1.34 -3.16
CA ARG A 110 -19.43 -1.05 -2.50
C ARG A 110 -20.58 -1.91 -3.02
N THR A 111 -20.58 -2.21 -4.31
CA THR A 111 -21.58 -3.08 -4.93
C THR A 111 -21.43 -4.52 -4.44
N LEU A 112 -20.21 -5.06 -4.42
CA LEU A 112 -19.91 -6.38 -3.87
C LEU A 112 -20.37 -6.49 -2.42
N HIS A 113 -20.06 -5.49 -1.60
CA HIS A 113 -20.50 -5.43 -0.19
C HIS A 113 -22.04 -5.40 -0.06
N THR A 114 -22.72 -4.55 -0.84
CA THR A 114 -24.18 -4.46 -0.83
C THR A 114 -24.86 -5.78 -1.20
N LEU A 115 -24.24 -6.57 -2.09
CA LEU A 115 -24.73 -7.87 -2.53
C LEU A 115 -24.28 -9.03 -1.62
N GLY A 116 -23.43 -8.79 -0.62
CA GLY A 116 -22.83 -9.82 0.23
C GLY A 116 -21.82 -10.71 -0.49
N LEU A 117 -21.27 -10.23 -1.62
CA LEU A 117 -20.28 -10.97 -2.42
C LEU A 117 -18.86 -10.84 -1.89
N ASP A 118 -18.65 -10.00 -0.90
CA ASP A 118 -17.41 -9.84 -0.12
C ASP A 118 -17.30 -10.86 1.04
N GLY A 119 -18.37 -11.58 1.33
CA GLY A 119 -18.44 -12.54 2.44
C GLY A 119 -17.60 -13.80 2.19
N THR A 120 -17.02 -14.33 3.29
CA THR A 120 -16.24 -15.58 3.29
C THR A 120 -17.04 -16.77 3.79
N ASP A 121 -18.14 -16.54 4.51
CA ASP A 121 -19.01 -17.61 5.01
C ASP A 121 -19.66 -18.36 3.85
N PRO A 122 -19.54 -19.72 3.79
CA PRO A 122 -20.07 -20.49 2.68
C PRO A 122 -21.60 -20.41 2.59
N VAL A 123 -22.10 -20.21 1.37
CA VAL A 123 -23.53 -20.29 1.03
C VAL A 123 -23.79 -21.53 0.18
N THR A 124 -24.99 -22.11 0.31
CA THR A 124 -25.35 -23.30 -0.48
C THR A 124 -25.90 -22.90 -1.84
N VAL A 125 -25.20 -23.24 -2.90
CA VAL A 125 -25.65 -23.04 -4.29
C VAL A 125 -25.83 -24.41 -4.97
N LYS A 126 -27.05 -24.76 -5.28
CA LYS A 126 -27.39 -26.07 -5.90
C LYS A 126 -26.81 -27.29 -5.18
N GLY A 127 -26.73 -27.22 -3.84
CA GLY A 127 -26.22 -28.31 -3.01
C GLY A 127 -24.69 -28.30 -2.80
N VAL A 128 -23.98 -27.31 -3.35
CA VAL A 128 -22.52 -27.11 -3.14
C VAL A 128 -22.32 -25.91 -2.23
N GLN A 129 -21.38 -26.04 -1.28
CA GLN A 129 -20.96 -24.93 -0.42
C GLN A 129 -19.92 -24.10 -1.16
N VAL A 130 -20.17 -22.79 -1.26
CA VAL A 130 -19.35 -21.85 -2.01
C VAL A 130 -19.16 -20.57 -1.20
N SER A 131 -17.93 -20.10 -1.04
CA SER A 131 -17.63 -18.76 -0.51
C SER A 131 -17.92 -17.70 -1.59
N PRO A 132 -18.76 -16.68 -1.31
CA PRO A 132 -19.03 -15.64 -2.29
C PRO A 132 -17.78 -14.92 -2.78
N ARG A 133 -16.87 -14.56 -1.87
CA ARG A 133 -15.60 -13.89 -2.19
C ARG A 133 -14.70 -14.73 -3.11
N ASP A 134 -14.66 -16.05 -2.90
CA ASP A 134 -13.88 -16.96 -3.74
C ASP A 134 -14.41 -16.98 -5.18
N VAL A 135 -15.74 -16.90 -5.35
CA VAL A 135 -16.34 -16.79 -6.70
C VAL A 135 -15.93 -15.49 -7.38
N VAL A 136 -16.00 -14.36 -6.67
CA VAL A 136 -15.57 -13.06 -7.22
C VAL A 136 -14.11 -13.13 -7.66
N ALA A 137 -13.24 -13.65 -6.80
CA ALA A 137 -11.81 -13.78 -7.12
C ALA A 137 -11.55 -14.72 -8.32
N ALA A 138 -12.33 -15.80 -8.44
CA ALA A 138 -12.14 -16.80 -9.49
C ALA A 138 -12.62 -16.36 -10.88
N VAL A 139 -13.57 -15.42 -10.97
CA VAL A 139 -14.12 -14.94 -12.26
C VAL A 139 -13.37 -13.74 -12.83
N LEU A 140 -12.54 -13.09 -12.04
CA LEU A 140 -11.72 -11.95 -12.49
C LEU A 140 -10.43 -12.42 -13.16
N PRO A 141 -9.82 -11.57 -14.03
CA PRO A 141 -8.51 -11.87 -14.60
C PRO A 141 -7.46 -12.12 -13.52
N ASP A 142 -6.64 -13.14 -13.73
CA ASP A 142 -5.50 -13.42 -12.83
C ASP A 142 -4.46 -12.29 -12.94
N PRO A 143 -4.15 -11.57 -11.84
CA PRO A 143 -3.16 -10.50 -11.83
C PRO A 143 -1.77 -10.91 -12.35
N ALA A 144 -1.41 -12.18 -12.24
CA ALA A 144 -0.14 -12.69 -12.77
C ALA A 144 -0.08 -12.63 -14.31
N THR A 145 -1.21 -12.58 -15.00
CA THR A 145 -1.29 -12.64 -16.47
C THR A 145 -1.50 -11.28 -17.15
N ILE A 146 -1.84 -10.25 -16.39
CA ILE A 146 -2.20 -8.93 -16.96
C ILE A 146 -1.00 -8.03 -17.28
N GLY A 147 0.19 -8.34 -16.74
CA GLY A 147 1.38 -7.48 -16.88
C GLY A 147 1.69 -7.03 -18.32
N PRO A 148 1.67 -7.91 -19.34
CA PRO A 148 1.92 -7.52 -20.74
C PRO A 148 0.88 -6.57 -21.34
N ARG A 149 -0.28 -6.43 -20.71
CA ARG A 149 -1.41 -5.58 -21.15
C ARG A 149 -1.66 -4.40 -20.21
N MET A 150 -0.78 -4.21 -19.23
CA MET A 150 -0.84 -3.12 -18.26
C MET A 150 0.08 -1.98 -18.71
N GLU A 151 -0.44 -0.77 -18.68
CA GLU A 151 0.30 0.47 -18.94
C GLU A 151 0.24 1.36 -17.70
N GLY A 152 1.28 2.17 -17.49
CA GLY A 152 1.31 3.16 -16.41
C GLY A 152 2.25 2.82 -15.26
N LYS A 153 2.07 3.50 -14.15
CA LYS A 153 2.98 3.49 -13.00
C LYS A 153 2.26 3.30 -11.69
N THR A 154 2.93 2.66 -10.74
CA THR A 154 2.55 2.68 -9.32
C THR A 154 3.46 3.60 -8.54
N CYS A 155 2.94 4.19 -7.48
CA CYS A 155 3.70 4.96 -6.50
C CYS A 155 3.26 4.56 -5.10
N ALA A 156 4.22 4.18 -4.27
CA ALA A 156 4.05 4.03 -2.84
C ALA A 156 4.94 5.06 -2.14
N GLY A 157 4.48 5.70 -1.08
CA GLY A 157 5.28 6.71 -0.43
C GLY A 157 4.77 7.14 0.94
N LEU A 158 5.62 7.85 1.65
CA LEU A 158 5.36 8.39 2.97
C LEU A 158 5.29 9.92 2.92
N TRP A 159 4.12 10.47 3.18
CA TRP A 159 3.89 11.90 3.34
C TRP A 159 4.02 12.30 4.80
N VAL A 160 5.00 13.11 5.11
CA VAL A 160 5.29 13.57 6.47
C VAL A 160 5.13 15.07 6.57
N THR A 161 4.36 15.51 7.56
CA THR A 161 4.24 16.93 7.91
C THR A 161 4.64 17.13 9.37
N GLY A 162 5.34 18.22 9.67
CA GLY A 162 5.79 18.46 11.03
C GLY A 162 6.78 19.62 11.13
N THR A 163 7.56 19.60 12.20
CA THR A 163 8.61 20.58 12.44
C THR A 163 9.97 19.95 12.16
N GLY A 164 10.76 20.57 11.28
CA GLY A 164 12.12 20.15 10.97
C GLY A 164 13.08 20.35 12.15
N LYS A 165 14.26 19.74 12.06
CA LYS A 165 15.33 19.90 13.08
C LYS A 165 15.80 21.35 13.23
N ASP A 166 15.55 22.19 12.23
CA ASP A 166 15.80 23.63 12.22
C ASP A 166 14.67 24.45 12.87
N GLY A 167 13.61 23.80 13.38
CA GLY A 167 12.45 24.44 13.99
C GLY A 167 11.43 25.00 13.00
N MET A 168 11.62 24.81 11.69
CA MET A 168 10.70 25.31 10.66
C MET A 168 9.66 24.25 10.27
N PRO A 169 8.43 24.66 9.90
CA PRO A 169 7.45 23.74 9.33
C PRO A 169 8.01 23.04 8.09
N ARG A 170 7.80 21.75 8.01
CA ARG A 170 8.28 20.93 6.91
C ARG A 170 7.20 20.00 6.41
N ARG A 171 7.18 19.78 5.09
CA ARG A 171 6.33 18.81 4.40
C ARG A 171 7.21 18.06 3.42
N THR A 172 7.36 16.77 3.65
CA THR A 172 8.27 15.95 2.86
C THR A 172 7.53 14.72 2.34
N TYR A 173 7.71 14.42 1.07
CA TYR A 173 7.22 13.19 0.44
C TYR A 173 8.40 12.32 0.04
N LEU A 174 8.54 11.18 0.69
CA LEU A 174 9.46 10.10 0.30
C LEU A 174 8.66 9.09 -0.50
N TYR A 175 9.12 8.71 -1.70
CA TYR A 175 8.33 7.86 -2.58
C TYR A 175 9.20 6.92 -3.43
N HIS A 176 8.56 5.84 -3.87
CA HIS A 176 9.11 4.88 -4.81
C HIS A 176 8.10 4.68 -5.94
N VAL A 177 8.53 4.92 -7.19
CA VAL A 177 7.71 4.74 -8.39
C VAL A 177 8.21 3.54 -9.18
N SER A 178 7.29 2.75 -9.71
CA SER A 178 7.59 1.63 -10.60
C SER A 178 6.77 1.74 -11.88
N ASP A 179 7.45 1.78 -13.03
CA ASP A 179 6.83 1.78 -14.35
C ASP A 179 6.64 0.35 -14.85
N ASN A 180 5.44 0.03 -15.34
CA ASN A 180 5.13 -1.33 -15.78
C ASN A 180 5.95 -1.78 -17.00
N ALA A 181 6.19 -0.87 -17.96
CA ALA A 181 7.00 -1.20 -19.14
C ALA A 181 8.44 -1.56 -18.74
N ASP A 182 9.01 -0.84 -17.76
CA ASP A 182 10.36 -1.10 -17.27
C ASP A 182 10.44 -2.41 -16.51
N THR A 183 9.50 -2.67 -15.58
CA THR A 183 9.52 -3.90 -14.78
C THR A 183 9.23 -5.15 -15.63
N MET A 184 8.35 -5.04 -16.61
CA MET A 184 8.11 -6.13 -17.57
C MET A 184 9.33 -6.42 -18.44
N ARG A 185 10.02 -5.38 -18.93
CA ARG A 185 11.24 -5.52 -19.74
C ARG A 185 12.37 -6.16 -18.94
N ASP A 186 12.61 -5.70 -17.72
CA ASP A 186 13.82 -6.03 -16.96
C ASP A 186 13.66 -7.28 -16.08
N TYR A 187 12.42 -7.62 -15.67
CA TYR A 187 12.13 -8.70 -14.73
C TYR A 187 11.02 -9.64 -15.17
N GLY A 188 10.26 -9.30 -16.23
CA GLY A 188 9.09 -10.08 -16.67
C GLY A 188 7.94 -10.09 -15.65
N ALA A 189 7.90 -9.10 -14.76
CA ALA A 189 6.90 -8.94 -13.72
C ALA A 189 6.20 -7.59 -13.82
N GLN A 190 4.89 -7.56 -13.61
CA GLN A 190 4.14 -6.31 -13.59
C GLN A 190 4.54 -5.44 -12.40
N CYS A 191 4.39 -4.11 -12.54
CA CYS A 191 4.97 -3.13 -11.62
C CYS A 191 4.51 -3.27 -10.16
N VAL A 192 3.25 -3.64 -9.90
CA VAL A 192 2.75 -3.84 -8.53
C VAL A 192 3.45 -5.03 -7.88
N VAL A 193 3.54 -6.17 -8.59
CA VAL A 193 4.22 -7.38 -8.10
C VAL A 193 5.69 -7.10 -7.83
N TRP A 194 6.36 -6.44 -8.78
CA TRP A 194 7.78 -6.14 -8.63
C TRP A 194 8.05 -5.17 -7.46
N GLN A 195 7.28 -4.08 -7.37
CA GLN A 195 7.42 -3.09 -6.30
C GLN A 195 7.18 -3.70 -4.91
N THR A 196 6.19 -4.60 -4.79
CA THR A 196 5.92 -5.32 -3.55
C THR A 196 7.04 -6.31 -3.21
N ALA A 197 7.59 -7.02 -4.20
CA ALA A 197 8.58 -8.07 -3.98
C ALA A 197 9.99 -7.55 -3.69
N ILE A 198 10.41 -6.41 -4.29
CA ILE A 198 11.77 -5.91 -4.13
C ILE A 198 12.09 -5.49 -2.69
N ASN A 199 11.13 -4.89 -2.00
CA ASN A 199 11.33 -4.41 -0.63
C ASN A 199 11.69 -5.53 0.36
N PRO A 200 10.96 -6.65 0.46
CA PRO A 200 11.38 -7.76 1.33
C PRO A 200 12.69 -8.41 0.90
N VAL A 201 13.06 -8.38 -0.39
CA VAL A 201 14.37 -8.89 -0.84
C VAL A 201 15.51 -8.02 -0.30
N VAL A 202 15.40 -6.69 -0.39
CA VAL A 202 16.36 -5.75 0.21
C VAL A 202 16.47 -5.96 1.72
N ALA A 203 15.33 -6.09 2.41
CA ALA A 203 15.29 -6.34 3.85
C ALA A 203 15.98 -7.67 4.24
N LEU A 204 15.72 -8.74 3.47
CA LEU A 204 16.37 -10.04 3.67
C LEU A 204 17.90 -9.97 3.52
N GLU A 205 18.40 -9.19 2.56
CA GLU A 205 19.85 -8.99 2.40
C GLU A 205 20.44 -8.26 3.60
N LEU A 206 19.79 -7.21 4.10
CA LEU A 206 20.24 -6.47 5.27
C LEU A 206 20.22 -7.33 6.56
N LEU A 207 19.25 -8.21 6.69
CA LEU A 207 19.21 -9.20 7.77
C LEU A 207 20.32 -10.25 7.62
N ALA A 208 20.52 -10.76 6.41
CA ALA A 208 21.50 -11.81 6.14
C ALA A 208 22.94 -11.33 6.35
N ASN A 209 23.25 -10.08 6.04
CA ASN A 209 24.59 -9.50 6.24
C ASN A 209 24.79 -8.88 7.62
N GLY A 210 23.75 -8.89 8.49
CA GLY A 210 23.80 -8.39 9.87
C GLY A 210 23.69 -6.87 10.01
N THR A 211 23.41 -6.13 8.93
CA THR A 211 23.16 -4.67 8.99
C THR A 211 21.88 -4.40 9.78
N TRP A 212 20.83 -5.17 9.52
CA TRP A 212 19.64 -5.23 10.36
C TRP A 212 19.69 -6.44 11.27
N SER A 213 19.36 -6.27 12.54
CA SER A 213 19.27 -7.35 13.50
C SER A 213 18.24 -7.04 14.57
N GLY A 214 17.52 -8.06 15.04
CA GLY A 214 16.50 -7.93 16.08
C GLY A 214 16.01 -9.29 16.54
N ALA A 215 15.24 -9.31 17.63
CA ALA A 215 14.65 -10.53 18.18
C ALA A 215 13.11 -10.41 18.16
N GLY A 216 12.44 -11.50 17.78
CA GLY A 216 10.98 -11.57 17.70
C GLY A 216 10.45 -11.22 16.31
N VAL A 217 9.16 -10.87 16.23
CA VAL A 217 8.49 -10.39 15.01
C VAL A 217 8.51 -8.87 15.04
N LEU A 218 9.21 -8.27 14.08
CA LEU A 218 9.41 -6.83 13.97
C LEU A 218 8.99 -6.36 12.57
N GLY A 219 8.33 -5.19 12.53
CA GLY A 219 8.13 -4.46 11.26
C GLY A 219 9.39 -3.72 10.83
N PRO A 220 9.49 -3.29 9.57
CA PRO A 220 10.63 -2.54 9.05
C PRO A 220 10.88 -1.22 9.81
N GLU A 221 9.88 -0.66 10.43
CA GLU A 221 9.93 0.58 11.23
C GLU A 221 10.85 0.47 12.46
N ALA A 222 11.17 -0.76 12.89
CA ALA A 222 12.10 -1.01 13.99
C ALA A 222 13.57 -0.80 13.61
N PHE A 223 13.88 -0.62 12.33
CA PHE A 223 15.25 -0.59 11.81
C PHE A 223 15.61 0.77 11.20
N ASP A 224 16.91 1.02 11.07
CA ASP A 224 17.41 2.21 10.35
C ASP A 224 17.06 2.07 8.85
N ALA A 225 16.34 3.06 8.32
CA ALA A 225 15.91 3.08 6.94
C ALA A 225 17.04 3.43 5.95
N VAL A 226 18.11 4.13 6.40
CA VAL A 226 19.17 4.61 5.50
C VAL A 226 19.85 3.46 4.75
N PRO A 227 20.33 2.39 5.40
CA PRO A 227 20.93 1.26 4.69
C PRO A 227 19.98 0.60 3.67
N PHE A 228 18.68 0.58 3.96
CA PHE A 228 17.67 0.04 3.06
C PHE A 228 17.54 0.91 1.80
N LEU A 229 17.38 2.22 1.97
CA LEU A 229 17.24 3.16 0.86
C LEU A 229 18.50 3.19 -0.02
N ASP A 230 19.68 3.14 0.61
CA ASP A 230 20.96 3.11 -0.09
C ASP A 230 21.11 1.84 -0.93
N LEU A 231 20.80 0.67 -0.36
CA LEU A 231 20.89 -0.62 -1.06
C LEU A 231 19.86 -0.73 -2.18
N LEU A 232 18.64 -0.27 -1.95
CA LEU A 232 17.59 -0.23 -2.97
C LEU A 232 17.99 0.61 -4.18
N ALA A 233 18.57 1.81 -3.95
CA ALA A 233 18.91 2.76 -5.00
C ALA A 233 20.26 2.48 -5.67
N ALA A 234 21.20 1.83 -5.00
CA ALA A 234 22.55 1.59 -5.53
C ALA A 234 22.51 0.86 -6.86
N PRO A 235 23.33 1.27 -7.84
CA PRO A 235 23.39 0.60 -9.15
C PRO A 235 23.79 -0.87 -9.04
N LYS A 236 23.27 -1.72 -9.93
CA LYS A 236 23.73 -3.12 -10.06
C LYS A 236 25.22 -3.17 -10.45
N PRO A 237 26.03 -4.09 -9.94
CA PRO A 237 25.68 -5.21 -9.04
C PRO A 237 25.77 -4.86 -7.55
N GLN A 238 26.03 -3.60 -7.14
CA GLN A 238 26.20 -3.17 -5.76
C GLN A 238 24.87 -3.04 -4.99
N GLY A 239 23.77 -2.93 -5.70
CA GLY A 239 22.41 -2.84 -5.19
C GLY A 239 21.39 -3.20 -6.24
N TYR A 240 20.17 -2.72 -6.07
CA TYR A 240 19.03 -3.15 -6.88
C TYR A 240 18.69 -2.21 -8.04
N GLY A 241 19.30 -1.00 -8.08
CA GLY A 241 19.09 -0.04 -9.17
C GLY A 241 17.65 0.50 -9.23
N SER A 242 16.97 0.54 -8.09
CA SER A 242 15.61 1.02 -7.97
C SER A 242 15.59 2.32 -7.16
N PRO A 243 15.71 3.48 -7.80
CA PRO A 243 15.81 4.76 -7.09
C PRO A 243 14.48 5.13 -6.44
N TRP A 244 14.60 5.77 -5.28
CA TRP A 244 13.50 6.43 -4.60
C TRP A 244 13.63 7.95 -4.76
N GLY A 245 12.52 8.68 -4.55
CA GLY A 245 12.48 10.12 -4.62
C GLY A 245 12.15 10.77 -3.29
N LEU A 246 12.60 12.02 -3.13
CA LEU A 246 12.29 12.87 -1.99
C LEU A 246 11.94 14.27 -2.48
N GLU A 247 10.81 14.78 -2.04
CA GLU A 247 10.35 16.13 -2.34
C GLU A 247 9.97 16.88 -1.08
N ASP A 248 10.46 18.10 -0.90
CA ASP A 248 9.92 19.05 0.07
C ASP A 248 8.82 19.89 -0.63
N ARG A 249 7.62 19.95 -0.04
CA ARG A 249 6.42 20.58 -0.61
C ARG A 249 5.81 21.67 0.29
#